data_d9691e97be025a5bb1fb0efde449d225
#
_entry.id   d9691e97be025a5bb1fb0efde449d225
#
_cell.length_a   1.000
_cell.length_b   1.000
_cell.length_c   1.000
_cell.angle_alpha   90.00
_cell.angle_beta   90.00
_cell.angle_gamma   90.00
#
_symmetry.space_group_name_H-M   'P 1'
#
loop_
_entity.id
_entity.type
_entity.pdbx_description
1 polymer ?
#
loop_
_entity_poly.entity_id
_entity_poly.type
_entity_poly.pdbx_seq_one_letter_code
_entity_poly.pdbx_strand_id
1 'polypeptide(L)'
;IKTTIDGKVLLTLDYPKETGQYAKAEEYVPTETIIAPNGDIYVADGYGKDFVIQYDYKGNYIRHFAGRGQGDEYVVNTHGICIDNRDKGNPCLVVTSRVQNAFKRYTMDGKYINTIPLPGAWVCRPVIKGDYLYVAVLQTNSRLDEKSGFVLILDKNYKVISNIGGNLPAYNNNTPEEMYQTVKVFQYPHDVCIDDEENLYIAQWNSGKEYPYKLKPV
;
A
#
# COMPACT_ATOMS: atom_id res chain seq x y z
N ILE A 1 -10.13 -15.01 3.57
CA ILE A 1 -11.53 -15.49 3.65
C ILE A 1 -12.44 -14.44 3.04
N LYS A 2 -13.37 -14.83 2.17
CA LYS A 2 -14.47 -14.01 1.66
C LYS A 2 -15.76 -14.42 2.37
N THR A 3 -16.50 -13.44 2.86
CA THR A 3 -17.78 -13.69 3.57
C THR A 3 -18.89 -12.83 2.98
N THR A 4 -20.13 -13.19 3.28
CA THR A 4 -21.27 -12.28 3.18
C THR A 4 -21.19 -11.24 4.31
N ILE A 5 -22.05 -10.22 4.25
CA ILE A 5 -22.08 -9.17 5.30
C ILE A 5 -22.52 -9.70 6.68
N ASP A 6 -23.30 -10.77 6.71
CA ASP A 6 -23.72 -11.49 7.91
C ASP A 6 -22.73 -12.56 8.39
N GLY A 7 -21.54 -12.62 7.76
CA GLY A 7 -20.43 -13.46 8.22
C GLY A 7 -20.40 -14.88 7.67
N LYS A 8 -21.30 -15.28 6.76
CA LYS A 8 -21.26 -16.59 6.12
C LYS A 8 -20.03 -16.68 5.21
N VAL A 9 -19.17 -17.67 5.42
CA VAL A 9 -17.99 -17.92 4.59
C VAL A 9 -18.40 -18.38 3.19
N LEU A 10 -17.92 -17.67 2.18
CA LEU A 10 -18.15 -17.97 0.75
C LEU A 10 -16.92 -18.58 0.09
N LEU A 11 -15.72 -18.16 0.51
CA LEU A 11 -14.45 -18.61 -0.05
C LEU A 11 -13.37 -18.52 1.01
N THR A 12 -12.52 -19.54 1.07
CA THR A 12 -11.25 -19.50 1.82
C THR A 12 -10.12 -19.77 0.83
N LEU A 13 -9.13 -18.89 0.82
CA LEU A 13 -7.86 -19.10 0.10
C LEU A 13 -6.84 -19.63 1.11
N ASP A 14 -6.30 -20.81 0.84
CA ASP A 14 -5.15 -21.34 1.55
C ASP A 14 -3.85 -20.71 1.06
N TYR A 15 -2.71 -21.11 1.63
CA TYR A 15 -1.43 -20.67 1.11
C TYR A 15 -1.24 -21.20 -0.34
N PRO A 16 -0.62 -20.38 -1.22
CA PRO A 16 -0.64 -20.61 -2.66
C PRO A 16 0.39 -21.66 -3.10
N LYS A 17 0.08 -22.94 -2.92
CA LYS A 17 0.94 -24.10 -3.33
C LYS A 17 1.28 -24.05 -4.81
N GLU A 18 0.33 -23.59 -5.62
CA GLU A 18 0.41 -23.53 -7.08
C GLU A 18 1.54 -22.62 -7.56
N THR A 19 1.99 -21.68 -6.72
CA THR A 19 3.12 -20.81 -7.04
C THR A 19 4.45 -21.57 -7.11
N GLY A 20 4.56 -22.70 -6.39
CA GLY A 20 5.83 -23.40 -6.17
C GLY A 20 6.84 -22.61 -5.32
N GLN A 21 6.45 -21.47 -4.79
CA GLN A 21 7.35 -20.58 -4.04
C GLN A 21 7.39 -20.88 -2.54
N TYR A 22 6.34 -21.46 -1.98
CA TYR A 22 6.20 -21.73 -0.55
C TYR A 22 6.36 -23.21 -0.27
N ALA A 23 7.32 -23.57 0.59
CA ALA A 23 7.53 -24.95 1.01
C ALA A 23 6.48 -25.41 2.04
N LYS A 24 5.95 -24.45 2.81
CA LYS A 24 4.96 -24.69 3.87
C LYS A 24 4.10 -23.45 4.12
N ALA A 25 2.95 -23.64 4.76
CA ALA A 25 1.96 -22.59 4.97
C ALA A 25 2.47 -21.40 5.81
N GLU A 26 3.35 -21.65 6.76
CA GLU A 26 3.91 -20.64 7.66
C GLU A 26 4.81 -19.61 6.96
N GLU A 27 5.24 -19.90 5.74
CA GLU A 27 6.01 -18.95 4.90
C GLU A 27 5.12 -17.93 4.20
N TYR A 28 3.81 -18.14 4.18
CA TYR A 28 2.82 -17.23 3.59
C TYR A 28 2.17 -16.38 4.68
N VAL A 29 2.45 -15.09 4.68
CA VAL A 29 1.99 -14.14 5.71
C VAL A 29 1.43 -12.89 5.02
N PRO A 30 0.18 -12.97 4.53
CA PRO A 30 -0.44 -11.91 3.75
C PRO A 30 -0.69 -10.64 4.58
N THR A 31 -0.55 -9.51 3.92
CA THR A 31 -0.70 -8.17 4.52
C THR A 31 -1.92 -7.43 4.02
N GLU A 32 -2.28 -7.58 2.74
CA GLU A 32 -3.39 -6.84 2.14
C GLU A 32 -4.05 -7.65 1.02
N THR A 33 -5.32 -7.37 0.78
CA THR A 33 -6.11 -7.99 -0.28
C THR A 33 -6.99 -6.97 -0.98
N ILE A 34 -7.00 -6.99 -2.31
CA ILE A 34 -7.92 -6.17 -3.11
C ILE A 34 -8.68 -7.04 -4.11
N ILE A 35 -9.86 -6.56 -4.51
CA ILE A 35 -10.71 -7.20 -5.51
C ILE A 35 -10.83 -6.25 -6.70
N ALA A 36 -10.46 -6.75 -7.88
CA ALA A 36 -10.61 -6.01 -9.14
C ALA A 36 -12.06 -5.98 -9.64
N PRO A 37 -12.43 -5.03 -10.53
CA PRO A 37 -13.78 -4.95 -11.07
C PRO A 37 -14.28 -6.22 -11.79
N ASN A 38 -13.38 -7.03 -12.35
CA ASN A 38 -13.71 -8.32 -12.95
C ASN A 38 -13.87 -9.46 -11.90
N GLY A 39 -13.67 -9.15 -10.62
CA GLY A 39 -13.77 -10.09 -9.52
C GLY A 39 -12.45 -10.79 -9.15
N ASP A 40 -11.37 -10.60 -9.89
CA ASP A 40 -10.07 -11.17 -9.54
C ASP A 40 -9.59 -10.63 -8.19
N ILE A 41 -8.94 -11.51 -7.43
CA ILE A 41 -8.45 -11.25 -6.09
C ILE A 41 -6.93 -11.16 -6.14
N TYR A 42 -6.37 -10.07 -5.66
CA TYR A 42 -4.93 -9.90 -5.49
C TYR A 42 -4.60 -9.91 -4.00
N VAL A 43 -3.62 -10.70 -3.62
CA VAL A 43 -3.14 -10.81 -2.24
C VAL A 43 -1.67 -10.46 -2.18
N ALA A 44 -1.33 -9.47 -1.37
CA ALA A 44 0.04 -9.09 -1.07
C ALA A 44 0.57 -9.92 0.11
N ASP A 45 1.72 -10.55 -0.04
CA ASP A 45 2.36 -11.41 0.97
C ASP A 45 3.57 -10.71 1.62
N GLY A 46 3.34 -9.53 2.20
CA GLY A 46 4.41 -8.61 2.60
C GLY A 46 5.20 -9.01 3.84
N TYR A 47 4.75 -9.96 4.64
CA TYR A 47 5.52 -10.54 5.73
C TYR A 47 6.01 -11.96 5.43
N GLY A 48 5.65 -12.49 4.27
CA GLY A 48 6.15 -13.75 3.74
C GLY A 48 7.28 -13.54 2.73
N LYS A 49 7.01 -13.77 1.46
CA LYS A 49 8.01 -13.71 0.37
C LYS A 49 7.84 -12.52 -0.58
N ASP A 50 7.03 -11.54 -0.20
CA ASP A 50 6.80 -10.30 -0.93
C ASP A 50 6.10 -10.44 -2.29
N PHE A 51 5.52 -11.58 -2.59
CA PHE A 51 4.75 -11.75 -3.82
C PHE A 51 3.40 -11.03 -3.76
N VAL A 52 2.91 -10.63 -4.92
CA VAL A 52 1.50 -10.39 -5.19
C VAL A 52 0.95 -11.61 -5.91
N ILE A 53 -0.06 -12.25 -5.33
CA ILE A 53 -0.68 -13.44 -5.88
C ILE A 53 -2.07 -13.08 -6.42
N GLN A 54 -2.34 -13.44 -7.69
CA GLN A 54 -3.62 -13.21 -8.35
C GLN A 54 -4.42 -14.52 -8.42
N TYR A 55 -5.67 -14.43 -8.02
CA TYR A 55 -6.67 -15.48 -8.15
C TYR A 55 -7.86 -14.97 -8.95
N ASP A 56 -8.59 -15.85 -9.60
CA ASP A 56 -9.89 -15.52 -10.16
C ASP A 56 -10.95 -15.33 -9.06
N TYR A 57 -12.15 -14.89 -9.42
CA TYR A 57 -13.27 -14.68 -8.50
C TYR A 57 -13.74 -15.94 -7.76
N LYS A 58 -13.35 -17.14 -8.23
CA LYS A 58 -13.63 -18.43 -7.61
C LYS A 58 -12.53 -18.89 -6.67
N GLY A 59 -11.38 -18.19 -6.67
CA GLY A 59 -10.21 -18.52 -5.87
C GLY A 59 -9.22 -19.46 -6.57
N ASN A 60 -9.34 -19.66 -7.89
CA ASN A 60 -8.34 -20.41 -8.64
C ASN A 60 -7.11 -19.51 -8.86
N TYR A 61 -5.92 -20.06 -8.61
CA TYR A 61 -4.66 -19.39 -8.87
C TYR A 61 -4.51 -19.04 -10.36
N ILE A 62 -4.07 -17.80 -10.63
CA ILE A 62 -3.77 -17.35 -11.98
C ILE A 62 -2.26 -17.17 -12.15
N ARG A 63 -1.64 -16.35 -11.30
CA ARG A 63 -0.21 -16.03 -11.34
C ARG A 63 0.27 -15.40 -10.04
N HIS A 64 1.58 -15.21 -9.95
CA HIS A 64 2.22 -14.34 -8.98
C HIS A 64 3.30 -13.50 -9.65
N PHE A 65 3.66 -12.39 -9.03
CA PHE A 65 4.67 -11.45 -9.51
C PHE A 65 5.26 -10.64 -8.36
N ALA A 66 6.14 -9.67 -8.65
CA ALA A 66 6.93 -8.98 -7.65
C ALA A 66 7.86 -9.98 -6.90
N GLY A 67 7.74 -10.09 -5.58
CA GLY A 67 8.63 -10.95 -4.79
C GLY A 67 9.96 -10.25 -4.46
N ARG A 68 10.81 -10.93 -3.68
CA ARG A 68 12.15 -10.43 -3.36
C ARG A 68 13.12 -10.74 -4.48
N GLY A 69 13.96 -9.77 -4.84
CA GLY A 69 14.97 -9.95 -5.88
C GLY A 69 15.83 -8.72 -6.08
N GLN A 70 16.60 -8.74 -7.16
CA GLN A 70 17.41 -7.61 -7.60
C GLN A 70 16.83 -7.07 -8.92
N GLY A 71 16.60 -5.78 -8.96
CA GLY A 71 15.97 -5.11 -10.09
C GLY A 71 14.76 -4.29 -9.64
N ASP A 72 14.31 -3.42 -10.53
CA ASP A 72 13.23 -2.48 -10.20
C ASP A 72 11.87 -3.15 -10.06
N GLU A 73 11.67 -4.29 -10.67
CA GLU A 73 10.43 -5.05 -10.63
C GLU A 73 10.20 -5.79 -9.30
N TYR A 74 11.20 -5.88 -8.44
CA TYR A 74 11.11 -6.56 -7.16
C TYR A 74 10.74 -5.60 -6.03
N VAL A 75 10.15 -6.14 -4.97
CA VAL A 75 9.66 -5.41 -3.81
C VAL A 75 10.28 -5.95 -2.51
N VAL A 76 10.30 -5.11 -1.48
CA VAL A 76 10.68 -5.53 -0.14
C VAL A 76 9.66 -4.99 0.85
N ASN A 77 8.99 -5.88 1.54
CA ASN A 77 7.85 -5.64 2.40
C ASN A 77 6.65 -5.06 1.62
N THR A 78 5.99 -5.93 0.87
CA THR A 78 4.77 -5.67 0.07
C THR A 78 3.58 -5.46 1.01
N HIS A 79 3.57 -4.31 1.70
CA HIS A 79 2.66 -4.10 2.82
C HIS A 79 1.25 -3.70 2.40
N GLY A 80 1.09 -3.08 1.26
CA GLY A 80 -0.20 -2.62 0.77
C GLY A 80 -0.30 -2.67 -0.74
N ILE A 81 -1.52 -2.69 -1.23
CA ILE A 81 -1.83 -2.71 -2.66
C ILE A 81 -3.15 -1.99 -2.91
N CYS A 82 -3.23 -1.22 -4.00
CA CYS A 82 -4.51 -0.72 -4.53
C CYS A 82 -4.55 -0.80 -6.04
N ILE A 83 -5.75 -0.67 -6.60
CA ILE A 83 -5.95 -0.51 -8.03
C ILE A 83 -6.07 0.97 -8.33
N ASP A 84 -5.20 1.48 -9.20
CA ASP A 84 -5.33 2.81 -9.77
C ASP A 84 -6.06 2.72 -11.10
N ASN A 85 -7.29 3.23 -11.12
CA ASN A 85 -8.14 3.30 -12.29
C ASN A 85 -8.42 4.76 -12.73
N ARG A 86 -7.61 5.72 -12.26
CA ARG A 86 -7.72 7.14 -12.65
C ARG A 86 -7.47 7.32 -14.14
N ASP A 87 -6.59 6.52 -14.74
CA ASP A 87 -6.55 6.29 -16.19
C ASP A 87 -7.44 5.08 -16.53
N LYS A 88 -8.67 5.37 -16.97
CA LYS A 88 -9.66 4.32 -17.28
C LYS A 88 -9.24 3.38 -18.41
N GLY A 89 -8.34 3.83 -19.28
CA GLY A 89 -7.82 3.02 -20.40
C GLY A 89 -6.72 2.05 -19.97
N ASN A 90 -6.01 2.38 -18.89
CA ASN A 90 -4.82 1.65 -18.45
C ASN A 90 -4.79 1.50 -16.92
N PRO A 91 -5.75 0.77 -16.31
CA PRO A 91 -5.73 0.53 -14.87
C PRO A 91 -4.45 -0.22 -14.48
N CYS A 92 -3.93 0.08 -13.31
CA CYS A 92 -2.71 -0.56 -12.81
C CYS A 92 -2.80 -0.86 -11.31
N LEU A 93 -1.92 -1.72 -10.86
CA LEU A 93 -1.70 -1.99 -9.45
C LEU A 93 -0.62 -1.04 -8.92
N VAL A 94 -0.88 -0.42 -7.78
CA VAL A 94 0.10 0.32 -7.00
C VAL A 94 0.43 -0.50 -5.78
N VAL A 95 1.64 -1.00 -5.72
CA VAL A 95 2.12 -1.95 -4.71
C VAL A 95 3.14 -1.25 -3.82
N THR A 96 2.96 -1.31 -2.53
CA THR A 96 3.90 -0.76 -1.56
C THR A 96 5.17 -1.60 -1.51
N SER A 97 6.32 -0.97 -1.66
CA SER A 97 7.63 -1.51 -1.30
C SER A 97 8.19 -0.69 -0.13
N ARG A 98 7.73 -1.05 1.09
CA ARG A 98 7.93 -0.22 2.29
C ARG A 98 9.40 0.02 2.58
N VAL A 99 10.22 -1.02 2.60
CA VAL A 99 11.64 -0.92 2.92
C VAL A 99 12.44 -0.17 1.84
N GLN A 100 11.96 -0.18 0.60
CA GLN A 100 12.55 0.58 -0.50
C GLN A 100 12.05 2.03 -0.56
N ASN A 101 11.17 2.46 0.36
CA ASN A 101 10.57 3.80 0.37
C ASN A 101 9.96 4.16 -1.00
N ALA A 102 9.09 3.29 -1.51
CA ALA A 102 8.54 3.44 -2.85
C ALA A 102 7.19 2.77 -3.01
N PHE A 103 6.45 3.23 -4.02
CA PHE A 103 5.47 2.40 -4.69
C PHE A 103 6.07 1.80 -5.96
N LYS A 104 5.69 0.57 -6.27
CA LYS A 104 5.95 -0.08 -7.55
C LYS A 104 4.63 -0.21 -8.31
N ARG A 105 4.63 0.17 -9.58
CA ARG A 105 3.43 0.04 -10.41
C ARG A 105 3.57 -1.18 -11.31
N TYR A 106 2.46 -1.92 -11.43
CA TYR A 106 2.35 -3.07 -12.31
C TYR A 106 1.05 -2.98 -13.11
N THR A 107 1.06 -3.54 -14.31
CA THR A 107 -0.19 -3.78 -15.04
C THR A 107 -1.07 -4.78 -14.27
N MET A 108 -2.34 -4.88 -14.63
CA MET A 108 -3.24 -5.85 -14.01
C MET A 108 -2.82 -7.31 -14.25
N ASP A 109 -1.96 -7.57 -15.24
CA ASP A 109 -1.37 -8.90 -15.49
C ASP A 109 0.04 -9.08 -14.89
N GLY A 110 0.45 -8.15 -14.01
CA GLY A 110 1.65 -8.27 -13.18
C GLY A 110 2.95 -7.85 -13.85
N LYS A 111 2.92 -7.16 -15.00
CA LYS A 111 4.13 -6.61 -15.62
C LYS A 111 4.53 -5.31 -14.95
N TYR A 112 5.79 -5.19 -14.59
CA TYR A 112 6.33 -3.97 -14.01
C TYR A 112 6.21 -2.79 -14.98
N ILE A 113 5.80 -1.63 -14.45
CA ILE A 113 5.67 -0.38 -15.21
C ILE A 113 6.78 0.59 -14.81
N ASN A 114 6.81 0.98 -13.53
CA ASN A 114 7.81 1.89 -12.98
C ASN A 114 7.80 1.92 -11.46
N THR A 115 8.81 2.57 -10.89
CA THR A 115 8.93 2.88 -9.47
C THR A 115 8.58 4.35 -9.22
N ILE A 116 7.84 4.62 -8.15
CA ILE A 116 7.56 5.95 -7.62
C ILE A 116 8.36 6.08 -6.32
N PRO A 117 9.50 6.77 -6.33
CA PRO A 117 10.32 6.94 -5.16
C PRO A 117 9.65 7.88 -4.15
N LEU A 118 9.72 7.52 -2.88
CA LEU A 118 9.20 8.29 -1.74
C LEU A 118 10.25 8.32 -0.63
N PRO A 119 11.39 8.97 -0.85
CA PRO A 119 12.53 8.94 0.08
C PRO A 119 12.12 9.33 1.49
N GLY A 120 12.55 8.55 2.49
CA GLY A 120 12.23 8.77 3.90
C GLY A 120 10.86 8.24 4.34
N ALA A 121 10.02 7.75 3.43
CA ALA A 121 8.65 7.34 3.74
C ALA A 121 8.49 5.81 3.78
N TRP A 122 8.29 5.24 4.95
CA TRP A 122 7.84 3.86 5.10
C TRP A 122 6.32 3.78 4.88
N VAL A 123 5.94 3.76 3.61
CA VAL A 123 4.54 3.83 3.19
C VAL A 123 3.75 2.58 3.52
N CYS A 124 2.48 2.78 3.87
CA CYS A 124 1.50 1.73 4.12
C CYS A 124 0.61 1.51 2.88
N ARG A 125 -0.64 1.16 3.09
CA ARG A 125 -1.60 0.94 2.00
C ARG A 125 -1.93 2.25 1.29
N PRO A 126 -1.79 2.35 -0.04
CA PRO A 126 -2.28 3.48 -0.80
C PRO A 126 -3.81 3.43 -0.95
N VAL A 127 -4.47 4.56 -0.81
CA VAL A 127 -5.92 4.73 -0.99
C VAL A 127 -6.19 5.84 -2.00
N ILE A 128 -7.02 5.56 -3.01
CA ILE A 128 -7.35 6.53 -4.05
C ILE A 128 -8.78 7.05 -3.84
N LYS A 129 -8.94 8.37 -3.84
CA LYS A 129 -10.23 9.06 -3.87
C LYS A 129 -10.14 10.21 -4.87
N GLY A 130 -10.99 10.20 -5.89
CA GLY A 130 -10.90 11.20 -6.98
C GLY A 130 -9.54 11.15 -7.68
N ASP A 131 -8.92 12.31 -7.86
CA ASP A 131 -7.61 12.46 -8.52
C ASP A 131 -6.42 12.21 -7.58
N TYR A 132 -6.66 12.00 -6.29
CA TYR A 132 -5.61 11.91 -5.28
C TYR A 132 -5.38 10.50 -4.75
N LEU A 133 -4.13 10.25 -4.40
CA LEU A 133 -3.71 9.07 -3.65
C LEU A 133 -3.25 9.52 -2.26
N TYR A 134 -3.80 8.88 -1.24
CA TYR A 134 -3.51 9.12 0.17
C TYR A 134 -2.77 7.92 0.73
N VAL A 135 -1.78 8.17 1.58
CA VAL A 135 -1.05 7.07 2.23
C VAL A 135 -0.53 7.49 3.60
N ALA A 136 -0.75 6.62 4.59
CA ALA A 136 -0.06 6.72 5.86
C ALA A 136 1.39 6.29 5.71
N VAL A 137 2.30 7.02 6.34
CA VAL A 137 3.72 6.69 6.44
C VAL A 137 3.99 6.27 7.88
N LEU A 138 4.25 4.99 8.09
CA LEU A 138 4.42 4.41 9.42
C LEU A 138 5.50 5.12 10.23
N GLN A 139 6.62 5.42 9.57
CA GLN A 139 7.78 6.09 10.16
C GLN A 139 8.73 6.59 9.08
N THR A 140 9.64 7.47 9.45
CA THR A 140 10.76 7.84 8.59
C THR A 140 11.83 6.75 8.64
N ASN A 141 12.51 6.52 7.52
CA ASN A 141 13.54 5.48 7.38
C ASN A 141 14.70 5.58 8.40
N SER A 142 14.98 6.79 8.85
CA SER A 142 16.14 7.09 9.69
C SER A 142 15.90 6.98 11.21
N ARG A 143 14.67 6.73 11.67
CA ARG A 143 14.31 6.87 13.08
C ARG A 143 13.23 5.87 13.51
N LEU A 144 13.64 4.60 13.58
CA LEU A 144 12.76 3.47 13.88
C LEU A 144 12.04 3.53 15.24
N ASP A 145 12.56 4.30 16.19
CA ASP A 145 12.12 4.21 17.60
C ASP A 145 11.36 5.44 18.11
N GLU A 146 11.08 6.44 17.27
CA GLU A 146 10.61 7.73 17.77
C GLU A 146 9.09 7.93 17.72
N LYS A 147 8.30 6.87 17.46
CA LYS A 147 6.85 7.00 17.30
C LYS A 147 6.53 8.12 16.32
N SER A 148 7.22 8.12 15.20
CA SER A 148 7.09 9.11 14.13
C SER A 148 6.01 8.69 13.14
N GLY A 149 5.86 9.47 12.10
CA GLY A 149 5.03 9.19 10.96
C GLY A 149 4.22 10.41 10.51
N PHE A 150 3.71 10.34 9.32
CA PHE A 150 2.99 11.42 8.66
C PHE A 150 2.04 10.85 7.61
N VAL A 151 1.29 11.72 6.92
CA VAL A 151 0.40 11.29 5.83
C VAL A 151 0.75 12.05 4.57
N LEU A 152 0.95 11.31 3.48
CA LEU A 152 1.20 11.90 2.16
C LEU A 152 -0.07 11.95 1.33
N ILE A 153 -0.19 13.00 0.53
CA ILE A 153 -1.17 13.13 -0.55
C ILE A 153 -0.39 13.31 -1.85
N LEU A 154 -0.69 12.46 -2.82
CA LEU A 154 -0.08 12.49 -4.15
C LEU A 154 -1.17 12.81 -5.19
N ASP A 155 -0.80 13.58 -6.21
CA ASP A 155 -1.67 13.87 -7.36
C ASP A 155 -1.79 12.66 -8.32
N LYS A 156 -2.53 12.83 -9.40
CA LYS A 156 -2.71 11.79 -10.43
C LYS A 156 -1.43 11.40 -11.17
N ASN A 157 -0.38 12.22 -11.11
CA ASN A 157 0.93 11.94 -11.66
C ASN A 157 1.88 11.35 -10.60
N TYR A 158 1.34 10.99 -9.42
CA TYR A 158 2.07 10.50 -8.26
C TYR A 158 3.08 11.50 -7.68
N LYS A 159 2.92 12.78 -7.95
CA LYS A 159 3.70 13.83 -7.31
C LYS A 159 3.15 14.08 -5.91
N VAL A 160 4.01 14.04 -4.90
CA VAL A 160 3.64 14.42 -3.53
C VAL A 160 3.30 15.91 -3.50
N ILE A 161 2.08 16.24 -3.12
CA ILE A 161 1.58 17.61 -3.04
C ILE A 161 1.33 18.06 -1.61
N SER A 162 1.23 17.11 -0.67
CA SER A 162 1.07 17.41 0.76
C SER A 162 1.76 16.36 1.61
N ASN A 163 2.31 16.80 2.74
CA ASN A 163 2.90 15.96 3.78
C ASN A 163 2.35 16.45 5.12
N ILE A 164 1.24 15.85 5.56
CA ILE A 164 0.55 16.23 6.79
C ILE A 164 1.35 15.74 8.01
N GLY A 165 1.89 16.65 8.79
CA GLY A 165 2.77 16.35 9.92
C GLY A 165 4.26 16.28 9.55
N GLY A 166 4.61 16.46 8.27
CA GLY A 166 6.00 16.43 7.80
C GLY A 166 6.47 17.72 7.14
N ASN A 167 7.67 17.68 6.56
CA ASN A 167 8.24 18.78 5.81
C ASN A 167 7.45 19.07 4.52
N LEU A 168 7.53 20.30 4.04
CA LEU A 168 6.94 20.65 2.74
C LEU A 168 7.57 19.80 1.64
N PRO A 169 6.77 19.25 0.72
CA PRO A 169 7.30 18.49 -0.40
C PRO A 169 8.22 19.36 -1.28
N ALA A 170 9.45 18.91 -1.48
CA ALA A 170 10.43 19.52 -2.35
C ALA A 170 10.92 18.52 -3.39
N TYR A 171 11.38 19.01 -4.53
CA TYR A 171 11.78 18.20 -5.67
C TYR A 171 13.10 18.66 -6.27
N ASN A 172 13.96 17.71 -6.59
CA ASN A 172 15.16 17.92 -7.40
C ASN A 172 15.04 17.07 -8.67
N ASN A 173 15.02 17.69 -9.85
CA ASN A 173 14.87 17.01 -11.14
C ASN A 173 13.74 15.97 -11.18
N ASN A 174 12.54 16.36 -10.73
CA ASN A 174 11.34 15.51 -10.61
C ASN A 174 11.44 14.34 -9.60
N THR A 175 12.52 14.20 -8.86
CA THR A 175 12.62 13.25 -7.76
C THR A 175 12.29 13.98 -6.45
N PRO A 176 11.39 13.46 -5.61
CA PRO A 176 11.12 14.08 -4.32
C PRO A 176 12.36 14.02 -3.43
N GLU A 177 12.59 15.09 -2.69
CA GLU A 177 13.59 15.10 -1.63
C GLU A 177 13.11 14.27 -0.42
N GLU A 178 14.02 13.98 0.50
CA GLU A 178 13.71 13.16 1.67
C GLU A 178 12.57 13.78 2.49
N MET A 179 11.60 12.95 2.82
CA MET A 179 10.45 13.32 3.64
C MET A 179 10.63 12.83 5.07
N TYR A 180 10.28 13.69 6.01
CA TYR A 180 10.41 13.41 7.45
C TYR A 180 9.35 14.15 8.24
N GLN A 181 9.08 13.67 9.44
CA GLN A 181 8.14 14.33 10.36
C GLN A 181 8.74 15.63 10.90
N THR A 182 7.97 16.72 10.87
CA THR A 182 8.32 18.02 11.46
C THR A 182 7.46 18.36 12.67
N VAL A 183 6.21 17.88 12.67
CA VAL A 183 5.27 18.09 13.77
C VAL A 183 4.77 16.74 14.25
N LYS A 184 4.91 16.45 15.53
CA LYS A 184 4.51 15.18 16.13
C LYS A 184 2.99 15.11 16.33
N VAL A 185 2.26 15.00 15.21
CA VAL A 185 0.81 14.83 15.20
C VAL A 185 0.45 13.34 15.35
N PHE A 186 1.17 12.48 14.63
CA PHE A 186 0.88 11.05 14.55
C PHE A 186 1.93 10.19 15.25
N GLN A 187 1.51 9.00 15.68
CA GLN A 187 2.37 7.93 16.18
C GLN A 187 2.10 6.67 15.38
N TYR A 188 3.04 6.27 14.51
CA TYR A 188 2.89 5.11 13.63
C TYR A 188 1.55 5.09 12.86
N PRO A 189 1.21 6.14 12.09
CA PRO A 189 0.02 6.12 11.25
C PRO A 189 0.15 4.94 10.27
N HIS A 190 -0.88 4.10 10.23
CA HIS A 190 -0.77 2.81 9.57
C HIS A 190 -1.74 2.65 8.41
N ASP A 191 -2.89 3.28 8.48
CA ASP A 191 -3.87 3.26 7.41
C ASP A 191 -4.66 4.55 7.34
N VAL A 192 -5.26 4.81 6.19
CA VAL A 192 -6.12 5.96 5.93
C VAL A 192 -7.40 5.51 5.24
N CYS A 193 -8.50 6.21 5.51
CA CYS A 193 -9.68 6.17 4.68
C CYS A 193 -10.28 7.56 4.54
N ILE A 194 -11.04 7.77 3.47
CA ILE A 194 -11.64 9.06 3.12
C ILE A 194 -13.15 8.85 2.91
N ASP A 195 -13.97 9.64 3.60
CA ASP A 195 -15.42 9.63 3.41
C ASP A 195 -15.88 10.48 2.21
N ASP A 196 -17.17 10.55 1.99
CA ASP A 196 -17.73 11.31 0.86
C ASP A 196 -17.70 12.84 1.09
N GLU A 197 -17.48 13.28 2.32
CA GLU A 197 -17.26 14.68 2.68
C GLU A 197 -15.77 15.08 2.63
N GLU A 198 -14.92 14.18 2.10
CA GLU A 198 -13.45 14.32 2.02
C GLU A 198 -12.76 14.40 3.39
N ASN A 199 -13.42 13.99 4.47
CA ASN A 199 -12.73 13.84 5.75
C ASN A 199 -11.77 12.66 5.68
N LEU A 200 -10.54 12.88 6.16
CA LEU A 200 -9.50 11.87 6.21
C LEU A 200 -9.44 11.25 7.61
N TYR A 201 -9.58 9.95 7.69
CA TYR A 201 -9.45 9.19 8.93
C TYR A 201 -8.12 8.44 8.92
N ILE A 202 -7.34 8.58 9.99
CA ILE A 202 -6.00 8.01 10.12
C ILE A 202 -5.99 7.04 11.30
N ALA A 203 -5.81 5.75 11.03
CA ALA A 203 -5.58 4.73 12.02
C ALA A 203 -4.10 4.68 12.39
N GLN A 204 -3.79 4.49 13.68
CA GLN A 204 -2.44 4.46 14.21
C GLN A 204 -2.13 3.11 14.85
N TRP A 205 -1.00 2.51 14.50
CA TRP A 205 -0.54 1.26 15.07
C TRP A 205 0.28 1.53 16.34
N ASN A 206 0.11 0.70 17.37
CA ASN A 206 0.89 0.76 18.62
C ASN A 206 1.00 2.16 19.25
N SER A 207 -0.07 2.96 19.12
CA SER A 207 -0.12 4.36 19.53
C SER A 207 -0.49 4.58 21.01
N GLY A 208 -0.62 3.51 21.79
CA GLY A 208 -0.98 3.63 23.21
C GLY A 208 -2.47 3.85 23.47
N LYS A 209 -3.33 3.26 22.62
CA LYS A 209 -4.80 3.36 22.65
C LYS A 209 -5.35 4.72 22.16
N GLU A 210 -4.62 5.41 21.32
CA GLU A 210 -5.12 6.59 20.62
C GLU A 210 -6.26 6.20 19.67
N TYR A 211 -7.32 6.99 19.64
CA TYR A 211 -8.37 6.85 18.65
C TYR A 211 -7.88 7.26 17.25
N PRO A 212 -8.49 6.74 16.17
CA PRO A 212 -8.24 7.26 14.84
C PRO A 212 -8.51 8.76 14.77
N TYR A 213 -7.61 9.50 14.13
CA TYR A 213 -7.80 10.92 13.91
C TYR A 213 -8.72 11.17 12.72
N LYS A 214 -9.62 12.14 12.86
CA LYS A 214 -10.41 12.70 11.76
C LYS A 214 -9.88 14.09 11.42
N LEU A 215 -9.40 14.27 10.22
CA LEU A 215 -9.01 15.57 9.66
C LEU A 215 -10.10 16.02 8.69
N LYS A 216 -10.43 17.30 8.72
CA LYS A 216 -11.38 17.93 7.78
C LYS A 216 -10.61 18.69 6.71
N PRO A 217 -11.10 18.69 5.46
CA PRO A 217 -10.56 19.61 4.46
C PRO A 217 -10.77 21.06 4.91
N VAL A 218 -9.84 21.93 4.53
CA VAL A 218 -9.86 23.38 4.85
C VAL A 218 -10.17 24.13 3.56
#